data_c86033d5c68aed5e5ad6c22ec3508ba4
#
_entry.id   c86033d5c68aed5e5ad6c22ec3508ba4
#
_cell.length_a   1.000
_cell.length_b   1.000
_cell.length_c   1.000
_cell.angle_alpha   90.00
_cell.angle_beta   90.00
_cell.angle_gamma   90.00
#
_symmetry.space_group_name_H-M   'P 1'
#
loop_
_entity.id
_entity.type
_entity.pdbx_description
1 polymer ?
#
loop_
_entity_poly.entity_id
_entity_poly.type
_entity_poly.pdbx_seq_one_letter_code
_entity_poly.pdbx_strand_id
1 'polypeptide(L)'
;MLRPRAVAAVLLAALLSPFATACGSSPSGPAAGGRPAVTLAASDHLGGAPVYVAEEGGLWPAEGIEATVTTQPTGRDALNAVLGGQAQLGVVGDLPAVTAALGGRELRVVADLSRFSDWRLLTRTDRQITGFGALKGRRVGVPQGTNVEYALSRMLASAQLTASDVTVVNLAPNQVTSALARGDIDAGVTFPSFYDAARTALGGSYAELPFSGYTARTLLVAGPSASEESTTAVLRTLLRAQRELGADPAGAREAVLAQSKGVLQAAYVDAFQPRYTYGATLSPELLAQLEEEAAWAKAAQNLPGAADRAALRKYLDAGPLTAVDPAAVTVR
;
A
#
# COMPACT_ATOMS: atom_id res chain seq x y z
N MET A 1 53.06 15.45 -48.27
CA MET A 1 53.32 16.91 -48.36
C MET A 1 52.91 17.44 -46.97
N LEU A 2 53.89 17.58 -46.07
CA LEU A 2 54.64 18.81 -45.69
C LEU A 2 53.68 20.03 -45.52
N ARG A 3 53.57 20.71 -44.41
CA ARG A 3 54.55 21.17 -43.41
C ARG A 3 53.86 21.78 -42.16
N PRO A 4 54.57 21.93 -41.02
CA PRO A 4 54.12 22.39 -39.72
C PRO A 4 54.39 23.90 -39.48
N ARG A 5 53.97 24.40 -38.30
CA ARG A 5 54.50 25.62 -37.58
C ARG A 5 53.35 26.26 -36.79
N ALA A 6 53.45 26.84 -35.63
CA ALA A 6 54.59 27.21 -34.80
C ALA A 6 54.11 27.37 -33.33
N VAL A 7 55.07 27.15 -32.47
CA VAL A 7 55.06 27.44 -31.02
C VAL A 7 55.10 28.96 -30.80
N ALA A 8 54.34 29.48 -29.88
CA ALA A 8 54.60 30.75 -29.20
C ALA A 8 54.42 30.60 -27.70
N ALA A 9 55.53 30.51 -27.01
CA ALA A 9 55.61 30.64 -25.55
C ALA A 9 55.60 32.14 -25.22
N VAL A 10 54.82 32.52 -24.21
CA VAL A 10 54.97 33.81 -23.52
C VAL A 10 55.06 33.54 -22.02
N LEU A 11 56.18 34.08 -21.51
CA LEU A 11 56.66 34.03 -20.16
C LEU A 11 55.85 34.92 -19.16
N LEU A 12 55.56 34.42 -18.00
CA LEU A 12 55.89 34.91 -16.65
C LEU A 12 55.62 36.36 -16.26
N ALA A 13 54.70 36.56 -15.31
CA ALA A 13 54.91 37.50 -14.21
C ALA A 13 54.25 37.00 -12.94
N ALA A 14 55.05 36.56 -12.01
CA ALA A 14 54.64 36.22 -10.63
C ALA A 14 54.42 37.51 -9.84
N LEU A 15 53.24 37.70 -9.27
CA LEU A 15 52.96 38.67 -8.21
C LEU A 15 52.55 37.89 -6.97
N LEU A 16 53.47 37.78 -6.02
CA LEU A 16 53.21 37.34 -4.66
C LEU A 16 52.36 38.42 -3.91
N SER A 17 51.17 38.06 -3.50
CA SER A 17 50.42 38.81 -2.49
C SER A 17 50.26 37.94 -1.23
N PRO A 18 50.46 38.50 -0.02
CA PRO A 18 50.44 37.73 1.18
C PRO A 18 48.99 37.39 1.57
N PHE A 19 48.72 36.11 1.82
CA PHE A 19 47.48 35.64 2.39
C PHE A 19 47.41 36.08 3.87
N ALA A 20 46.54 37.02 4.16
CA ALA A 20 46.09 37.25 5.51
C ALA A 20 45.03 36.18 5.91
N THR A 21 45.47 35.24 6.74
CA THR A 21 44.57 34.28 7.42
C THR A 21 43.72 35.03 8.43
N ALA A 22 42.49 35.36 8.01
CA ALA A 22 41.44 35.75 8.92
C ALA A 22 40.64 34.48 9.28
N CYS A 23 40.96 33.86 10.44
CA CYS A 23 40.09 32.92 11.10
C CYS A 23 38.82 33.66 11.59
N GLY A 24 37.83 33.79 10.73
CA GLY A 24 36.45 34.17 11.07
C GLY A 24 35.64 32.93 11.33
N SER A 25 35.60 32.49 12.61
CA SER A 25 34.58 31.54 13.07
C SER A 25 33.22 32.25 12.97
N SER A 26 32.53 32.09 11.86
CA SER A 26 31.11 32.40 11.80
C SER A 26 30.39 31.39 12.68
N PRO A 27 29.61 31.81 13.68
CA PRO A 27 28.73 30.89 14.36
C PRO A 27 27.73 30.43 13.30
N SER A 28 27.71 29.13 13.01
CA SER A 28 26.63 28.48 12.29
C SER A 28 25.38 28.69 13.13
N GLY A 29 24.59 29.72 12.82
CA GLY A 29 23.25 29.86 13.35
C GLY A 29 22.47 28.59 12.97
N PRO A 30 21.49 28.18 13.79
CA PRO A 30 20.64 27.05 13.45
C PRO A 30 20.07 27.32 12.06
N ALA A 31 20.28 26.38 11.15
CA ALA A 31 19.64 26.40 9.83
C ALA A 31 18.16 26.62 10.07
N ALA A 32 17.58 27.62 9.41
CA ALA A 32 16.15 27.90 9.46
C ALA A 32 15.42 26.58 9.22
N GLY A 33 14.72 26.09 10.24
CA GLY A 33 14.15 24.76 10.30
C GLY A 33 13.13 24.55 9.19
N GLY A 34 13.58 23.96 8.07
CA GLY A 34 12.69 23.37 7.08
C GLY A 34 11.91 22.24 7.75
N ARG A 35 10.64 22.05 7.38
CA ARG A 35 9.85 20.89 7.84
C ARG A 35 10.57 19.60 7.49
N PRO A 36 10.56 18.57 8.36
CA PRO A 36 11.10 17.26 8.03
C PRO A 36 10.46 16.72 6.75
N ALA A 37 11.29 16.33 5.79
CA ALA A 37 10.83 15.68 4.57
C ALA A 37 10.49 14.22 4.85
N VAL A 38 9.31 13.76 4.40
CA VAL A 38 8.83 12.40 4.59
C VAL A 38 8.40 11.82 3.25
N THR A 39 8.83 10.59 2.94
CA THR A 39 8.40 9.86 1.76
C THR A 39 7.40 8.78 2.15
N LEU A 40 6.22 8.78 1.50
CA LEU A 40 5.11 7.85 1.73
C LEU A 40 4.78 7.11 0.43
N ALA A 41 4.83 5.80 0.43
CA ALA A 41 4.31 4.97 -0.66
C ALA A 41 2.87 4.54 -0.35
N ALA A 42 1.94 4.77 -1.26
CA ALA A 42 0.54 4.37 -1.12
C ALA A 42 0.06 3.66 -2.38
N SER A 43 -0.83 2.70 -2.25
CA SER A 43 -1.44 2.05 -3.41
C SER A 43 -2.75 2.72 -3.82
N ASP A 44 -3.04 2.65 -5.13
CA ASP A 44 -4.24 3.24 -5.75
C ASP A 44 -5.51 2.46 -5.39
N HIS A 45 -5.97 2.60 -4.15
CA HIS A 45 -7.25 2.03 -3.71
C HIS A 45 -7.89 2.84 -2.58
N LEU A 46 -9.18 2.65 -2.37
CA LEU A 46 -9.95 3.42 -1.38
C LEU A 46 -9.53 3.19 0.07
N GLY A 47 -8.85 2.09 0.40
CA GLY A 47 -8.26 1.91 1.73
C GLY A 47 -7.26 3.01 2.11
N GLY A 48 -6.61 3.62 1.10
CA GLY A 48 -5.74 4.78 1.23
C GLY A 48 -6.41 6.14 1.07
N ALA A 49 -7.75 6.22 1.02
CA ALA A 49 -8.49 7.48 0.82
C ALA A 49 -8.04 8.64 1.74
N PRO A 50 -7.67 8.42 3.01
CA PRO A 50 -7.13 9.49 3.85
C PRO A 50 -5.86 10.15 3.29
N VAL A 51 -5.06 9.44 2.49
CA VAL A 51 -3.87 10.02 1.84
C VAL A 51 -4.29 11.03 0.77
N TYR A 52 -5.28 10.68 -0.06
CA TYR A 52 -5.81 11.60 -1.08
C TYR A 52 -6.43 12.86 -0.46
N VAL A 53 -7.18 12.69 0.63
CA VAL A 53 -7.76 13.82 1.38
C VAL A 53 -6.67 14.69 1.98
N ALA A 54 -5.60 14.11 2.50
CA ALA A 54 -4.48 14.86 3.06
C ALA A 54 -3.70 15.64 1.98
N GLU A 55 -3.53 15.05 0.79
CA GLU A 55 -2.90 15.71 -0.37
C GLU A 55 -3.74 16.89 -0.86
N GLU A 56 -5.03 16.66 -1.15
CA GLU A 56 -5.93 17.69 -1.67
C GLU A 56 -6.13 18.83 -0.66
N GLY A 57 -6.30 18.48 0.62
CA GLY A 57 -6.49 19.45 1.69
C GLY A 57 -5.21 20.16 2.15
N GLY A 58 -4.04 19.81 1.59
CA GLY A 58 -2.76 20.38 2.01
C GLY A 58 -2.47 20.17 3.50
N LEU A 59 -2.82 19.01 4.07
CA LEU A 59 -2.78 18.78 5.51
C LEU A 59 -1.37 18.53 6.06
N TRP A 60 -0.42 18.08 5.24
CA TRP A 60 0.93 17.73 5.67
C TRP A 60 1.69 18.91 6.32
N PRO A 61 1.71 20.11 5.70
CA PRO A 61 2.37 21.27 6.30
C PRO A 61 1.75 21.73 7.64
N ALA A 62 0.46 21.48 7.84
CA ALA A 62 -0.23 21.84 9.08
C ALA A 62 0.24 20.98 10.27
N GLU A 63 0.71 19.75 9.98
CA GLU A 63 1.29 18.83 10.98
C GLU A 63 2.83 18.90 11.03
N GLY A 64 3.41 19.94 10.40
CA GLY A 64 4.84 20.23 10.51
C GLY A 64 5.75 19.40 9.63
N ILE A 65 5.24 18.68 8.62
CA ILE A 65 6.03 17.86 7.70
C ILE A 65 5.85 18.31 6.25
N GLU A 66 6.81 17.95 5.42
CA GLU A 66 6.73 18.02 3.96
C GLU A 66 6.71 16.59 3.41
N ALA A 67 5.51 16.12 3.01
CA ALA A 67 5.33 14.78 2.51
C ALA A 67 5.47 14.71 0.99
N THR A 68 6.19 13.69 0.51
CA THR A 68 6.19 13.28 -0.89
C THR A 68 5.48 11.94 -0.99
N VAL A 69 4.30 11.92 -1.58
CA VAL A 69 3.52 10.71 -1.78
C VAL A 69 3.83 10.11 -3.15
N THR A 70 4.16 8.82 -3.18
CA THR A 70 4.32 8.04 -4.41
C THR A 70 3.25 6.98 -4.50
N THR A 71 2.59 6.90 -5.66
CA THR A 71 1.52 5.94 -5.89
C THR A 71 2.06 4.64 -6.49
N GLN A 72 1.55 3.51 -6.02
CA GLN A 72 1.97 2.16 -6.41
C GLN A 72 0.76 1.34 -6.89
N PRO A 73 0.93 0.39 -7.83
CA PRO A 73 -0.18 -0.42 -8.34
C PRO A 73 -0.86 -1.29 -7.28
N THR A 74 -0.11 -1.75 -6.27
CA THR A 74 -0.64 -2.59 -5.18
C THR A 74 -0.03 -2.22 -3.84
N GLY A 75 -0.69 -2.63 -2.73
CA GLY A 75 -0.12 -2.50 -1.38
C GLY A 75 1.16 -3.31 -1.19
N ARG A 76 1.35 -4.40 -1.95
CA ARG A 76 2.62 -5.14 -1.98
C ARG A 76 3.73 -4.29 -2.60
N ASP A 77 3.45 -3.57 -3.69
CA ASP A 77 4.45 -2.73 -4.34
C ASP A 77 4.79 -1.51 -3.46
N ALA A 78 3.81 -0.94 -2.75
CA ALA A 78 4.04 0.10 -1.75
C ALA A 78 4.96 -0.40 -0.61
N LEU A 79 4.73 -1.62 -0.12
CA LEU A 79 5.62 -2.23 0.87
C LEU A 79 7.03 -2.46 0.32
N ASN A 80 7.16 -2.92 -0.93
CA ASN A 80 8.46 -3.10 -1.58
C ASN A 80 9.24 -1.78 -1.68
N ALA A 81 8.57 -0.65 -1.95
CA ALA A 81 9.19 0.67 -1.93
C ALA A 81 9.72 1.03 -0.53
N VAL A 82 9.00 0.69 0.54
CA VAL A 82 9.47 0.88 1.93
C VAL A 82 10.67 0.00 2.23
N LEU A 83 10.57 -1.30 1.94
CA LEU A 83 11.63 -2.28 2.21
C LEU A 83 12.88 -2.07 1.36
N GLY A 84 12.73 -1.41 0.21
CA GLY A 84 13.81 -0.97 -0.68
C GLY A 84 14.42 0.39 -0.33
N GLY A 85 13.90 1.07 0.71
CA GLY A 85 14.36 2.40 1.13
C GLY A 85 13.94 3.56 0.21
N GLN A 86 13.04 3.32 -0.74
CA GLN A 86 12.50 4.35 -1.64
C GLN A 86 11.42 5.20 -0.95
N ALA A 87 10.78 4.65 0.07
CA ALA A 87 9.86 5.36 0.95
C ALA A 87 10.17 5.03 2.41
N GLN A 88 9.92 5.99 3.30
CA GLN A 88 10.06 5.82 4.74
C GLN A 88 8.85 5.10 5.35
N LEU A 89 7.66 5.43 4.84
CA LEU A 89 6.40 4.87 5.29
C LEU A 89 5.60 4.30 4.10
N GLY A 90 4.69 3.38 4.39
CA GLY A 90 3.82 2.79 3.37
C GLY A 90 2.39 2.59 3.86
N VAL A 91 1.44 2.86 2.98
CA VAL A 91 0.03 2.45 3.12
C VAL A 91 -0.14 1.16 2.34
N VAL A 92 -0.17 0.03 3.04
CA VAL A 92 0.03 -1.31 2.50
C VAL A 92 -1.11 -2.26 2.92
N GLY A 93 -1.20 -3.42 2.27
CA GLY A 93 -2.12 -4.46 2.72
C GLY A 93 -1.56 -5.28 3.90
N ASP A 94 -2.44 -5.89 4.67
CA ASP A 94 -2.12 -6.78 5.79
C ASP A 94 -1.30 -8.00 5.35
N LEU A 95 -1.75 -8.77 4.35
CA LEU A 95 -1.02 -9.95 3.89
C LEU A 95 0.42 -9.64 3.42
N PRO A 96 0.69 -8.63 2.57
CA PRO A 96 2.06 -8.24 2.25
C PRO A 96 2.93 -7.95 3.48
N ALA A 97 2.40 -7.23 4.47
CA ALA A 97 3.13 -6.91 5.70
C ALA A 97 3.49 -8.16 6.50
N VAL A 98 2.52 -9.07 6.68
CA VAL A 98 2.74 -10.37 7.34
C VAL A 98 3.77 -11.22 6.60
N THR A 99 3.65 -11.32 5.27
CA THR A 99 4.58 -12.09 4.46
C THR A 99 6.02 -11.57 4.59
N ALA A 100 6.20 -10.24 4.59
CA ALA A 100 7.50 -9.61 4.80
C ALA A 100 8.05 -9.89 6.21
N ALA A 101 7.20 -9.81 7.23
CA ALA A 101 7.56 -10.14 8.61
C ALA A 101 8.04 -11.60 8.75
N LEU A 102 7.31 -12.56 8.16
CA LEU A 102 7.69 -13.97 8.11
C LEU A 102 9.00 -14.19 7.32
N GLY A 103 9.29 -13.35 6.35
CA GLY A 103 10.56 -13.31 5.61
C GLY A 103 11.69 -12.64 6.37
N GLY A 104 11.50 -12.22 7.63
CA GLY A 104 12.51 -11.57 8.46
C GLY A 104 12.87 -10.15 8.03
N ARG A 105 11.98 -9.48 7.28
CA ARG A 105 12.19 -8.08 6.86
C ARG A 105 11.92 -7.13 8.01
N GLU A 106 12.71 -6.09 8.11
CA GLU A 106 12.53 -5.04 9.11
C GLU A 106 11.42 -4.09 8.69
N LEU A 107 10.34 -4.08 9.45
CA LEU A 107 9.21 -3.16 9.31
C LEU A 107 8.49 -3.03 10.66
N ARG A 108 7.71 -1.97 10.81
CA ARG A 108 6.86 -1.74 11.97
C ARG A 108 5.45 -1.39 11.51
N VAL A 109 4.46 -2.14 11.98
CA VAL A 109 3.05 -1.83 11.75
C VAL A 109 2.61 -0.80 12.78
N VAL A 110 2.27 0.40 12.33
CA VAL A 110 1.96 1.56 13.18
C VAL A 110 0.47 1.69 13.46
N ALA A 111 -0.36 1.37 12.46
CA ALA A 111 -1.82 1.43 12.59
C ALA A 111 -2.51 0.57 11.51
N ASP A 112 -3.71 0.09 11.84
CA ASP A 112 -4.73 -0.39 10.90
C ASP A 112 -5.62 0.81 10.53
N LEU A 113 -5.49 1.30 9.30
CA LEU A 113 -6.11 2.55 8.83
C LEU A 113 -7.50 2.38 8.24
N SER A 114 -7.79 1.21 7.67
CA SER A 114 -9.09 0.95 7.04
C SER A 114 -9.36 -0.53 6.84
N ARG A 115 -10.65 -0.87 6.72
CA ARG A 115 -11.14 -2.24 6.58
C ARG A 115 -12.13 -2.34 5.43
N PHE A 116 -12.07 -3.48 4.71
CA PHE A 116 -12.93 -3.76 3.57
C PHE A 116 -13.26 -5.26 3.48
N SER A 117 -14.54 -5.63 3.24
CA SER A 117 -14.98 -7.04 3.23
C SER A 117 -15.90 -7.41 2.06
N ASP A 118 -16.13 -6.53 1.07
CA ASP A 118 -17.01 -6.81 -0.07
C ASP A 118 -16.22 -7.30 -1.28
N TRP A 119 -15.74 -8.54 -1.22
CA TRP A 119 -14.99 -9.20 -2.28
C TRP A 119 -15.91 -9.86 -3.31
N ARG A 120 -15.41 -10.04 -4.53
CA ARG A 120 -16.12 -10.74 -5.60
C ARG A 120 -15.20 -11.66 -6.37
N LEU A 121 -15.66 -12.88 -6.61
CA LEU A 121 -15.12 -13.72 -7.65
C LEU A 121 -15.81 -13.32 -8.96
N LEU A 122 -15.02 -13.01 -9.97
CA LEU A 122 -15.49 -12.65 -11.31
C LEU A 122 -15.41 -13.90 -12.20
N THR A 123 -16.44 -14.11 -13.03
CA THR A 123 -16.47 -15.21 -13.97
C THR A 123 -17.33 -14.86 -15.18
N ARG A 124 -17.54 -15.83 -16.06
CA ARG A 124 -18.43 -15.72 -17.22
C ARG A 124 -19.62 -16.67 -17.07
N THR A 125 -20.77 -16.28 -17.55
CA THR A 125 -22.00 -17.09 -17.50
C THR A 125 -21.83 -18.45 -18.18
N ASP A 126 -21.05 -18.53 -19.29
CA ASP A 126 -20.77 -19.76 -20.02
C ASP A 126 -19.86 -20.75 -19.26
N ARG A 127 -19.19 -20.31 -18.18
CA ARG A 127 -18.38 -21.17 -17.31
C ARG A 127 -19.19 -21.94 -16.26
N GLN A 128 -20.46 -21.55 -16.06
CA GLN A 128 -21.40 -22.20 -15.13
C GLN A 128 -20.87 -22.29 -13.69
N ILE A 129 -20.08 -21.29 -13.26
CA ILE A 129 -19.55 -21.18 -11.90
C ILE A 129 -20.59 -20.41 -11.08
N THR A 130 -21.48 -21.15 -10.39
CA THR A 130 -22.59 -20.62 -9.60
C THR A 130 -22.32 -20.64 -8.09
N GLY A 131 -21.15 -21.11 -7.68
CA GLY A 131 -20.66 -21.16 -6.30
C GLY A 131 -19.21 -21.54 -6.24
N PHE A 132 -18.56 -21.31 -5.09
CA PHE A 132 -17.10 -21.54 -4.96
C PHE A 132 -16.70 -23.02 -5.14
N GLY A 133 -17.59 -23.99 -4.85
CA GLY A 133 -17.33 -25.41 -5.11
C GLY A 133 -17.13 -25.75 -6.57
N ALA A 134 -17.71 -24.96 -7.49
CA ALA A 134 -17.55 -25.13 -8.95
C ALA A 134 -16.17 -24.69 -9.47
N LEU A 135 -15.30 -24.16 -8.58
CA LEU A 135 -13.91 -23.80 -8.92
C LEU A 135 -13.00 -25.01 -9.02
N LYS A 136 -13.40 -26.18 -8.53
CA LYS A 136 -12.57 -27.38 -8.59
C LYS A 136 -12.14 -27.71 -10.03
N GLY A 137 -10.83 -27.83 -10.25
CA GLY A 137 -10.22 -28.07 -11.57
C GLY A 137 -10.20 -26.84 -12.50
N ARG A 138 -10.65 -25.67 -12.05
CA ARG A 138 -10.70 -24.44 -12.85
C ARG A 138 -9.39 -23.66 -12.80
N ARG A 139 -9.15 -22.83 -13.83
CA ARG A 139 -8.07 -21.85 -13.86
C ARG A 139 -8.58 -20.56 -13.24
N VAL A 140 -7.94 -20.13 -12.15
CA VAL A 140 -8.36 -18.93 -11.40
C VAL A 140 -7.23 -17.90 -11.41
N GLY A 141 -7.48 -16.75 -12.01
CA GLY A 141 -6.54 -15.64 -12.08
C GLY A 141 -6.56 -14.78 -10.80
N VAL A 142 -5.38 -14.45 -10.27
CA VAL A 142 -5.25 -13.64 -9.06
C VAL A 142 -3.90 -12.93 -9.00
N PRO A 143 -3.81 -11.68 -8.49
CA PRO A 143 -2.52 -11.04 -8.19
C PRO A 143 -1.93 -11.65 -6.90
N GLN A 144 -1.00 -12.58 -7.08
CA GLN A 144 -0.37 -13.28 -5.96
C GLN A 144 0.46 -12.35 -5.07
N GLY A 145 0.59 -12.70 -3.79
CA GLY A 145 1.27 -11.91 -2.77
C GLY A 145 0.50 -10.66 -2.34
N THR A 146 -0.79 -10.59 -2.62
CA THR A 146 -1.68 -9.50 -2.21
C THR A 146 -2.87 -10.02 -1.41
N ASN A 147 -3.62 -9.12 -0.75
CA ASN A 147 -4.87 -9.44 -0.05
C ASN A 147 -5.88 -10.20 -0.93
N VAL A 148 -5.81 -9.99 -2.25
CA VAL A 148 -6.69 -10.66 -3.22
C VAL A 148 -6.41 -12.16 -3.28
N GLU A 149 -5.14 -12.58 -3.16
CA GLU A 149 -4.78 -14.00 -3.08
C GLU A 149 -5.32 -14.65 -1.80
N TYR A 150 -5.22 -13.93 -0.67
CA TYR A 150 -5.79 -14.42 0.57
C TYR A 150 -7.33 -14.49 0.50
N ALA A 151 -7.99 -13.49 -0.12
CA ALA A 151 -9.43 -13.55 -0.38
C ALA A 151 -9.81 -14.80 -1.19
N LEU A 152 -9.07 -15.14 -2.26
CA LEU A 152 -9.28 -16.38 -3.01
C LEU A 152 -9.11 -17.62 -2.11
N SER A 153 -8.09 -17.66 -1.26
CA SER A 153 -7.89 -18.79 -0.35
C SER A 153 -9.07 -18.98 0.62
N ARG A 154 -9.66 -17.88 1.09
CA ARG A 154 -10.85 -17.90 1.95
C ARG A 154 -12.11 -18.33 1.21
N MET A 155 -12.27 -17.90 -0.06
CA MET A 155 -13.34 -18.36 -0.95
C MET A 155 -13.25 -19.87 -1.18
N LEU A 156 -12.07 -20.40 -1.48
CA LEU A 156 -11.84 -21.83 -1.65
C LEU A 156 -12.13 -22.60 -0.35
N ALA A 157 -11.62 -22.13 0.77
CA ALA A 157 -11.85 -22.76 2.08
C ALA A 157 -13.34 -22.82 2.46
N SER A 158 -14.14 -21.80 2.09
CA SER A 158 -15.59 -21.81 2.33
C SER A 158 -16.34 -22.93 1.59
N ALA A 159 -15.72 -23.45 0.51
CA ALA A 159 -16.22 -24.59 -0.25
C ALA A 159 -15.41 -25.89 0.02
N GLN A 160 -14.63 -25.92 1.10
CA GLN A 160 -13.77 -27.06 1.44
C GLN A 160 -12.73 -27.40 0.33
N LEU A 161 -12.34 -26.40 -0.44
CA LEU A 161 -11.27 -26.49 -1.45
C LEU A 161 -9.99 -25.83 -0.93
N THR A 162 -8.88 -26.20 -1.56
CA THR A 162 -7.56 -25.62 -1.34
C THR A 162 -6.97 -25.11 -2.66
N ALA A 163 -5.83 -24.45 -2.61
CA ALA A 163 -5.13 -24.00 -3.82
C ALA A 163 -4.74 -25.17 -4.75
N SER A 164 -4.57 -26.40 -4.24
CA SER A 164 -4.29 -27.59 -5.04
C SER A 164 -5.49 -28.12 -5.83
N ASP A 165 -6.71 -27.70 -5.48
CA ASP A 165 -7.93 -28.07 -6.20
C ASP A 165 -8.20 -27.21 -7.44
N VAL A 166 -7.41 -26.15 -7.65
CA VAL A 166 -7.55 -25.20 -8.76
C VAL A 166 -6.19 -24.97 -9.43
N THR A 167 -6.18 -24.44 -10.64
CA THR A 167 -4.95 -23.90 -11.26
C THR A 167 -4.90 -22.41 -11.02
N VAL A 168 -4.09 -21.97 -10.04
CA VAL A 168 -3.90 -20.55 -9.78
C VAL A 168 -2.99 -19.93 -10.84
N VAL A 169 -3.48 -18.88 -11.50
CA VAL A 169 -2.74 -18.14 -12.53
C VAL A 169 -2.38 -16.76 -11.96
N ASN A 170 -1.08 -16.50 -11.81
CA ASN A 170 -0.61 -15.19 -11.33
C ASN A 170 -0.76 -14.14 -12.42
N LEU A 171 -1.57 -13.12 -12.18
CA LEU A 171 -1.86 -12.03 -13.10
C LEU A 171 -1.75 -10.69 -12.39
N ALA A 172 -1.28 -9.66 -13.09
CA ALA A 172 -1.42 -8.29 -12.58
C ALA A 172 -2.92 -7.93 -12.46
N PRO A 173 -3.32 -7.04 -11.52
CA PRO A 173 -4.72 -6.73 -11.27
C PRO A 173 -5.51 -6.36 -12.53
N ASN A 174 -4.93 -5.55 -13.40
CA ASN A 174 -5.53 -5.10 -14.67
C ASN A 174 -5.58 -6.20 -15.74
N GLN A 175 -4.84 -7.29 -15.60
CA GLN A 175 -4.81 -8.40 -16.57
C GLN A 175 -5.93 -9.42 -16.33
N VAL A 176 -6.50 -9.48 -15.12
CA VAL A 176 -7.57 -10.45 -14.78
C VAL A 176 -8.76 -10.30 -15.71
N THR A 177 -9.22 -9.08 -15.94
CA THR A 177 -10.35 -8.79 -16.83
C THR A 177 -10.11 -9.28 -18.26
N SER A 178 -8.95 -8.97 -18.83
CA SER A 178 -8.64 -9.37 -20.20
C SER A 178 -8.44 -10.88 -20.34
N ALA A 179 -7.86 -11.53 -19.32
CA ALA A 179 -7.72 -12.98 -19.30
C ALA A 179 -9.08 -13.70 -19.21
N LEU A 180 -10.01 -13.18 -18.42
CA LEU A 180 -11.41 -13.65 -18.41
C LEU A 180 -12.08 -13.50 -19.78
N ALA A 181 -11.94 -12.33 -20.40
CA ALA A 181 -12.56 -12.04 -21.71
C ALA A 181 -12.05 -12.98 -22.81
N ARG A 182 -10.76 -13.29 -22.83
CA ARG A 182 -10.17 -14.24 -23.78
C ARG A 182 -10.43 -15.72 -23.44
N GLY A 183 -10.86 -16.01 -22.20
CA GLY A 183 -11.03 -17.39 -21.72
C GLY A 183 -9.72 -18.08 -21.31
N ASP A 184 -8.66 -17.29 -21.07
CA ASP A 184 -7.37 -17.81 -20.55
C ASP A 184 -7.51 -18.31 -19.10
N ILE A 185 -8.50 -17.79 -18.36
CA ILE A 185 -8.92 -18.21 -17.03
C ILE A 185 -10.44 -18.42 -17.00
N ASP A 186 -10.93 -19.23 -16.08
CA ASP A 186 -12.34 -19.56 -15.91
C ASP A 186 -13.01 -18.64 -14.90
N ALA A 187 -12.26 -18.19 -13.91
CA ALA A 187 -12.66 -17.23 -12.89
C ALA A 187 -11.45 -16.35 -12.50
N GLY A 188 -11.73 -15.24 -11.82
CA GLY A 188 -10.68 -14.37 -11.33
C GLY A 188 -11.10 -13.60 -10.10
N VAL A 189 -10.14 -13.30 -9.23
CA VAL A 189 -10.31 -12.36 -8.11
C VAL A 189 -9.34 -11.20 -8.34
N THR A 190 -9.84 -9.98 -8.22
CA THR A 190 -9.04 -8.77 -8.39
C THR A 190 -9.54 -7.68 -7.44
N PHE A 191 -8.88 -6.52 -7.42
CA PHE A 191 -9.33 -5.41 -6.60
C PHE A 191 -10.65 -4.82 -7.10
N PRO A 192 -11.50 -4.28 -6.20
CA PRO A 192 -12.82 -3.73 -6.56
C PRO A 192 -12.77 -2.63 -7.62
N SER A 193 -11.67 -1.89 -7.73
CA SER A 193 -11.46 -0.86 -8.77
C SER A 193 -11.51 -1.41 -10.21
N PHE A 194 -11.40 -2.73 -10.40
CA PHE A 194 -11.46 -3.39 -11.71
C PHE A 194 -12.81 -4.06 -12.01
N TYR A 195 -13.79 -4.05 -11.09
CA TYR A 195 -15.05 -4.76 -11.28
C TYR A 195 -15.90 -4.15 -12.41
N ASP A 196 -15.95 -2.83 -12.50
CA ASP A 196 -16.71 -2.16 -13.57
C ASP A 196 -16.06 -2.34 -14.94
N ALA A 197 -14.72 -2.34 -15.00
CA ALA A 197 -14.01 -2.67 -16.23
C ALA A 197 -14.30 -4.12 -16.68
N ALA A 198 -14.37 -5.07 -15.74
CA ALA A 198 -14.72 -6.45 -16.03
C ALA A 198 -16.18 -6.57 -16.51
N ARG A 199 -17.13 -5.88 -15.86
CA ARG A 199 -18.53 -5.85 -16.26
C ARG A 199 -18.69 -5.30 -17.69
N THR A 200 -17.98 -4.22 -17.98
CA THR A 200 -18.00 -3.61 -19.31
C THR A 200 -17.39 -4.55 -20.37
N ALA A 201 -16.23 -5.14 -20.09
CA ALA A 201 -15.51 -5.99 -21.04
C ALA A 201 -16.23 -7.32 -21.34
N LEU A 202 -16.91 -7.88 -20.34
CA LEU A 202 -17.63 -9.16 -20.48
C LEU A 202 -19.10 -8.99 -20.94
N GLY A 203 -19.68 -7.79 -20.75
CA GLY A 203 -21.06 -7.50 -21.15
C GLY A 203 -22.05 -8.53 -20.65
N GLY A 204 -22.89 -9.08 -21.53
CA GLY A 204 -23.89 -10.11 -21.19
C GLY A 204 -23.29 -11.45 -20.68
N SER A 205 -21.99 -11.67 -20.82
CA SER A 205 -21.30 -12.85 -20.27
C SER A 205 -20.80 -12.64 -18.84
N TYR A 206 -20.94 -11.44 -18.27
CA TYR A 206 -20.46 -11.16 -16.92
C TYR A 206 -21.27 -11.92 -15.87
N ALA A 207 -20.56 -12.53 -14.93
CA ALA A 207 -21.12 -13.09 -13.71
C ALA A 207 -20.16 -12.84 -12.54
N GLU A 208 -20.70 -12.69 -11.33
CA GLU A 208 -19.94 -12.50 -10.12
C GLU A 208 -20.53 -13.29 -8.94
N LEU A 209 -19.68 -13.71 -8.03
CA LEU A 209 -20.08 -14.32 -6.76
C LEU A 209 -19.56 -13.43 -5.62
N PRO A 210 -20.45 -12.86 -4.79
CA PRO A 210 -20.05 -12.03 -3.66
C PRO A 210 -19.43 -12.89 -2.55
N PHE A 211 -18.50 -12.30 -1.81
CA PHE A 211 -17.83 -12.92 -0.67
C PHE A 211 -17.46 -11.90 0.40
N SER A 212 -17.89 -12.14 1.64
CA SER A 212 -17.60 -11.30 2.80
C SER A 212 -16.84 -12.04 3.92
N GLY A 213 -16.35 -13.24 3.65
CA GLY A 213 -15.64 -14.10 4.63
C GLY A 213 -14.17 -13.71 4.87
N TYR A 214 -13.74 -12.53 4.42
CA TYR A 214 -12.46 -11.96 4.71
C TYR A 214 -12.56 -10.42 4.77
N THR A 215 -12.06 -9.84 5.84
CA THR A 215 -11.93 -8.38 5.99
C THR A 215 -10.47 -8.00 5.75
N ALA A 216 -10.16 -7.47 4.58
CA ALA A 216 -8.83 -6.92 4.30
C ALA A 216 -8.60 -5.65 5.09
N ARG A 217 -7.38 -5.46 5.55
CA ARG A 217 -6.94 -4.26 6.28
C ARG A 217 -5.90 -3.50 5.48
N THR A 218 -5.94 -2.20 5.62
CA THR A 218 -4.92 -1.30 5.08
C THR A 218 -4.12 -0.77 6.25
N LEU A 219 -2.83 -1.06 6.26
CA LEU A 219 -1.93 -0.75 7.36
C LEU A 219 -1.03 0.44 7.02
N LEU A 220 -0.72 1.28 8.02
CA LEU A 220 0.44 2.15 7.98
C LEU A 220 1.65 1.36 8.47
N VAL A 221 2.66 1.26 7.62
CA VAL A 221 3.91 0.57 7.93
C VAL A 221 5.06 1.57 7.88
N ALA A 222 5.95 1.52 8.87
CA ALA A 222 7.19 2.26 8.91
C ALA A 222 8.38 1.34 8.60
N GLY A 223 9.25 1.78 7.69
CA GLY A 223 10.52 1.15 7.40
C GLY A 223 11.61 1.55 8.40
N PRO A 224 12.82 0.97 8.29
CA PRO A 224 13.94 1.25 9.21
C PRO A 224 14.37 2.72 9.22
N SER A 225 14.20 3.45 8.12
CA SER A 225 14.58 4.87 7.99
C SER A 225 13.55 5.86 8.52
N ALA A 226 12.33 5.40 8.87
CA ALA A 226 11.29 6.26 9.41
C ALA A 226 11.56 6.59 10.87
N SER A 227 11.67 7.90 11.20
CA SER A 227 11.76 8.36 12.58
C SER A 227 10.41 8.27 13.29
N GLU A 228 10.41 8.18 14.61
CA GLU A 228 9.18 8.19 15.41
C GLU A 228 8.42 9.51 15.24
N GLU A 229 9.15 10.64 15.20
CA GLU A 229 8.58 11.97 15.01
C GLU A 229 7.82 12.08 13.67
N SER A 230 8.47 11.73 12.55
CA SER A 230 7.83 11.76 11.23
C SER A 230 6.69 10.77 11.11
N THR A 231 6.83 9.58 11.70
CA THR A 231 5.77 8.55 11.73
C THR A 231 4.54 9.07 12.48
N THR A 232 4.75 9.71 13.64
CA THR A 232 3.66 10.30 14.44
C THR A 232 2.98 11.45 13.70
N ALA A 233 3.73 12.32 13.02
CA ALA A 233 3.17 13.41 12.24
C ALA A 233 2.34 12.92 11.05
N VAL A 234 2.83 11.92 10.31
CA VAL A 234 2.05 11.27 9.24
C VAL A 234 0.76 10.66 9.78
N LEU A 235 0.85 9.91 10.89
CA LEU A 235 -0.34 9.30 11.50
C LEU A 235 -1.36 10.35 11.93
N ARG A 236 -0.92 11.47 12.54
CA ARG A 236 -1.80 12.58 12.93
C ARG A 236 -2.48 13.21 11.73
N THR A 237 -1.74 13.41 10.62
CA THR A 237 -2.30 13.90 9.36
C THR A 237 -3.37 12.97 8.82
N LEU A 238 -3.10 11.66 8.77
CA LEU A 238 -4.05 10.67 8.27
C LEU A 238 -5.30 10.56 9.16
N LEU A 239 -5.16 10.65 10.48
CA LEU A 239 -6.30 10.70 11.40
C LEU A 239 -7.15 11.96 11.21
N ARG A 240 -6.52 13.10 10.93
CA ARG A 240 -7.24 14.32 10.56
C ARG A 240 -7.99 14.13 9.24
N ALA A 241 -7.34 13.62 8.21
CA ALA A 241 -7.96 13.33 6.93
C ALA A 241 -9.14 12.34 7.05
N GLN A 242 -9.05 11.33 7.93
CA GLN A 242 -10.17 10.42 8.23
C GLN A 242 -11.37 11.14 8.85
N ARG A 243 -11.13 12.10 9.75
CA ARG A 243 -12.22 12.93 10.30
C ARG A 243 -12.87 13.79 9.23
N GLU A 244 -12.09 14.41 8.36
CA GLU A 244 -12.59 15.21 7.23
C GLU A 244 -13.39 14.33 6.25
N LEU A 245 -12.91 13.13 5.94
CA LEU A 245 -13.62 12.13 5.12
C LEU A 245 -14.99 11.77 5.70
N GLY A 246 -15.09 11.63 7.02
CA GLY A 246 -16.36 11.36 7.69
C GLY A 246 -17.27 12.58 7.81
N ALA A 247 -16.71 13.77 7.97
CA ALA A 247 -17.47 15.03 8.13
C ALA A 247 -17.98 15.59 6.80
N ASP A 248 -17.20 15.44 5.71
CA ASP A 248 -17.55 15.86 4.35
C ASP A 248 -17.28 14.74 3.33
N PRO A 249 -18.16 13.74 3.22
CA PRO A 249 -18.00 12.67 2.25
C PRO A 249 -17.96 13.15 0.79
N ALA A 250 -18.62 14.26 0.46
CA ALA A 250 -18.62 14.82 -0.89
C ALA A 250 -17.28 15.44 -1.24
N GLY A 251 -16.72 16.28 -0.37
CA GLY A 251 -15.37 16.83 -0.53
C GLY A 251 -14.29 15.74 -0.55
N ALA A 252 -14.42 14.72 0.30
CA ALA A 252 -13.52 13.58 0.28
C ALA A 252 -13.58 12.78 -1.03
N ARG A 253 -14.77 12.62 -1.60
CA ARG A 253 -14.96 12.00 -2.94
C ARG A 253 -14.21 12.80 -4.02
N GLU A 254 -14.38 14.12 -4.04
CA GLU A 254 -13.68 15.00 -5.00
C GLU A 254 -12.16 14.92 -4.82
N ALA A 255 -11.67 14.91 -3.58
CA ALA A 255 -10.25 14.73 -3.27
C ALA A 255 -9.68 13.41 -3.81
N VAL A 256 -10.40 12.30 -3.60
CA VAL A 256 -10.02 10.98 -4.12
C VAL A 256 -9.96 11.00 -5.66
N LEU A 257 -10.96 11.57 -6.32
CA LEU A 257 -11.00 11.65 -7.78
C LEU A 257 -9.89 12.53 -8.35
N ALA A 258 -9.65 13.69 -7.74
CA ALA A 258 -8.61 14.62 -8.17
C ALA A 258 -7.22 14.01 -8.02
N GLN A 259 -6.90 13.48 -6.85
CA GLN A 259 -5.57 12.99 -6.51
C GLN A 259 -5.25 11.61 -7.11
N SER A 260 -6.26 10.77 -7.41
CA SER A 260 -6.04 9.51 -8.13
C SER A 260 -5.73 9.71 -9.62
N LYS A 261 -5.82 10.93 -10.14
CA LYS A 261 -5.46 11.30 -11.53
C LYS A 261 -6.09 10.39 -12.59
N GLY A 262 -7.35 10.01 -12.34
CA GLY A 262 -8.13 9.17 -13.24
C GLY A 262 -7.91 7.65 -13.08
N VAL A 263 -7.10 7.21 -12.14
CA VAL A 263 -6.95 5.77 -11.83
C VAL A 263 -8.22 5.24 -11.18
N LEU A 264 -8.78 5.98 -10.19
CA LEU A 264 -10.04 5.62 -9.55
C LEU A 264 -11.20 6.34 -10.26
N GLN A 265 -12.11 5.55 -10.82
CA GLN A 265 -13.26 6.07 -11.55
C GLN A 265 -14.40 6.47 -10.59
N ALA A 266 -15.17 7.50 -10.93
CA ALA A 266 -16.26 8.01 -10.10
C ALA A 266 -17.26 6.91 -9.69
N ALA A 267 -17.67 6.07 -10.62
CA ALA A 267 -18.59 4.97 -10.36
C ALA A 267 -18.04 3.99 -9.29
N TYR A 268 -16.74 3.71 -9.32
CA TYR A 268 -16.09 2.89 -8.30
C TYR A 268 -16.07 3.60 -6.94
N VAL A 269 -15.68 4.88 -6.91
CA VAL A 269 -15.63 5.66 -5.67
C VAL A 269 -17.01 5.70 -5.03
N ASP A 270 -18.05 6.04 -5.80
CA ASP A 270 -19.43 6.15 -5.32
C ASP A 270 -19.96 4.80 -4.78
N ALA A 271 -19.66 3.71 -5.47
CA ALA A 271 -20.13 2.38 -5.09
C ALA A 271 -19.38 1.79 -3.89
N PHE A 272 -18.08 2.06 -3.75
CA PHE A 272 -17.23 1.32 -2.82
C PHE A 272 -16.70 2.13 -1.65
N GLN A 273 -16.54 3.47 -1.74
CA GLN A 273 -16.09 4.28 -0.61
C GLN A 273 -16.97 4.09 0.65
N PRO A 274 -18.31 4.02 0.56
CA PRO A 274 -19.16 3.77 1.72
C PRO A 274 -19.02 2.36 2.33
N ARG A 275 -18.33 1.44 1.66
CA ARG A 275 -18.10 0.06 2.10
C ARG A 275 -16.77 -0.11 2.86
N TYR A 276 -15.98 0.95 2.91
CA TYR A 276 -14.77 0.99 3.74
C TYR A 276 -15.11 1.54 5.12
N THR A 277 -14.53 0.93 6.15
CA THR A 277 -14.50 1.49 7.49
C THR A 277 -13.13 2.11 7.71
N TYR A 278 -13.09 3.40 7.95
CA TYR A 278 -11.86 4.14 8.24
C TYR A 278 -11.70 4.35 9.74
N GLY A 279 -10.48 4.30 10.23
CA GLY A 279 -10.13 4.53 11.62
C GLY A 279 -8.78 3.90 11.93
N ALA A 280 -7.89 4.63 12.61
CA ALA A 280 -6.59 4.09 12.98
C ALA A 280 -6.71 3.32 14.31
N THR A 281 -6.33 2.06 14.32
CA THR A 281 -6.34 1.22 15.53
C THR A 281 -5.16 0.25 15.57
N LEU A 282 -4.75 -0.13 16.78
CA LEU A 282 -3.97 -1.34 17.04
C LEU A 282 -4.74 -2.18 18.05
N SER A 283 -5.36 -3.24 17.58
CA SER A 283 -6.31 -4.03 18.36
C SER A 283 -5.97 -5.52 18.42
N PRO A 284 -6.53 -6.27 19.39
CA PRO A 284 -6.39 -7.72 19.44
C PRO A 284 -6.93 -8.43 18.20
N GLU A 285 -7.98 -7.87 17.55
CA GLU A 285 -8.56 -8.41 16.33
C GLU A 285 -7.62 -8.27 15.14
N LEU A 286 -6.88 -7.14 15.03
CA LEU A 286 -5.81 -7.01 14.04
C LEU A 286 -4.78 -8.12 14.23
N LEU A 287 -4.26 -8.28 15.46
CA LEU A 287 -3.22 -9.27 15.73
C LEU A 287 -3.70 -10.70 15.47
N ALA A 288 -4.96 -11.02 15.80
CA ALA A 288 -5.54 -12.33 15.51
C ALA A 288 -5.63 -12.59 14.00
N GLN A 289 -6.03 -11.59 13.21
CA GLN A 289 -6.08 -11.72 11.76
C GLN A 289 -4.67 -11.89 11.15
N LEU A 290 -3.70 -11.08 11.60
CA LEU A 290 -2.30 -11.23 11.15
C LEU A 290 -1.76 -12.63 11.48
N GLU A 291 -2.17 -13.24 12.60
CA GLU A 291 -1.81 -14.60 12.98
C GLU A 291 -2.41 -15.65 12.02
N GLU A 292 -3.70 -15.51 11.64
CA GLU A 292 -4.33 -16.38 10.64
C GLU A 292 -3.67 -16.26 9.27
N GLU A 293 -3.41 -15.04 8.81
CA GLU A 293 -2.73 -14.76 7.54
C GLU A 293 -1.29 -15.30 7.54
N ALA A 294 -0.59 -15.15 8.67
CA ALA A 294 0.77 -15.67 8.84
C ALA A 294 0.80 -17.20 8.76
N ALA A 295 -0.12 -17.88 9.40
CA ALA A 295 -0.23 -19.33 9.35
C ALA A 295 -0.48 -19.81 7.91
N TRP A 296 -1.39 -19.14 7.19
CA TRP A 296 -1.66 -19.43 5.79
C TRP A 296 -0.45 -19.13 4.90
N ALA A 297 0.16 -17.95 4.98
CA ALA A 297 1.28 -17.55 4.15
C ALA A 297 2.50 -18.45 4.37
N LYS A 298 2.76 -18.83 5.63
CA LYS A 298 3.82 -19.79 5.96
C LYS A 298 3.62 -21.13 5.28
N ALA A 299 2.40 -21.66 5.30
CA ALA A 299 2.07 -22.92 4.66
C ALA A 299 2.11 -22.82 3.12
N ALA A 300 1.57 -21.75 2.54
CA ALA A 300 1.44 -21.56 1.10
C ALA A 300 2.80 -21.22 0.42
N GLN A 301 3.69 -20.50 1.11
CA GLN A 301 4.92 -19.95 0.55
C GLN A 301 6.19 -20.52 1.21
N ASN A 302 6.05 -21.47 2.15
CA ASN A 302 7.16 -22.11 2.89
C ASN A 302 8.10 -21.08 3.55
N LEU A 303 7.53 -20.07 4.23
CA LEU A 303 8.28 -18.99 4.86
C LEU A 303 8.89 -19.43 6.21
N PRO A 304 10.11 -18.98 6.55
CA PRO A 304 10.84 -19.46 7.73
C PRO A 304 10.35 -18.89 9.07
N GLY A 305 9.72 -17.70 9.05
CA GLY A 305 9.35 -16.96 10.26
C GLY A 305 8.36 -17.70 11.16
N ALA A 306 8.33 -17.34 12.43
CA ALA A 306 7.31 -17.80 13.36
C ALA A 306 5.99 -17.06 13.12
N ALA A 307 4.89 -17.81 13.00
CA ALA A 307 3.56 -17.28 12.69
C ALA A 307 2.67 -17.14 13.94
N ASP A 308 3.26 -17.28 15.12
CA ASP A 308 2.53 -17.13 16.38
C ASP A 308 2.38 -15.66 16.80
N ARG A 309 1.43 -15.43 17.68
CA ARG A 309 1.07 -14.11 18.21
C ARG A 309 2.27 -13.36 18.80
N ALA A 310 3.14 -14.05 19.55
CA ALA A 310 4.27 -13.42 20.22
C ALA A 310 5.33 -12.92 19.22
N ALA A 311 5.55 -13.67 18.14
CA ALA A 311 6.44 -13.27 17.06
C ALA A 311 5.88 -12.08 16.28
N LEU A 312 4.59 -12.11 15.91
CA LEU A 312 3.94 -11.04 15.14
C LEU A 312 3.76 -9.77 15.98
N ARG A 313 3.52 -9.89 17.28
CA ARG A 313 3.41 -8.75 18.21
C ARG A 313 4.63 -7.84 18.17
N LYS A 314 5.83 -8.37 17.89
CA LYS A 314 7.08 -7.61 17.80
C LYS A 314 7.13 -6.62 16.64
N TYR A 315 6.30 -6.85 15.61
CA TYR A 315 6.17 -5.95 14.46
C TYR A 315 5.17 -4.82 14.68
N LEU A 316 4.38 -4.86 15.77
CA LEU A 316 3.45 -3.77 16.10
C LEU A 316 4.19 -2.70 16.91
N ASP A 317 4.22 -1.48 16.37
CA ASP A 317 4.77 -0.29 17.02
C ASP A 317 3.63 0.61 17.49
N ALA A 318 3.31 0.51 18.77
CA ALA A 318 2.22 1.28 19.37
C ALA A 318 2.60 2.72 19.74
N GLY A 319 3.89 3.07 19.75
CA GLY A 319 4.39 4.38 20.20
C GLY A 319 3.72 5.54 19.48
N PRO A 320 3.80 5.62 18.14
CA PRO A 320 3.20 6.73 17.37
C PRO A 320 1.69 6.85 17.55
N LEU A 321 0.95 5.73 17.55
CA LEU A 321 -0.51 5.77 17.73
C LEU A 321 -0.91 6.15 19.16
N THR A 322 -0.17 5.66 20.17
CA THR A 322 -0.40 6.04 21.57
C THR A 322 -0.18 7.55 21.78
N ALA A 323 0.80 8.14 21.10
CA ALA A 323 1.08 9.57 21.19
C ALA A 323 -0.03 10.44 20.57
N VAL A 324 -0.82 9.91 19.63
CA VAL A 324 -1.88 10.65 18.94
C VAL A 324 -3.27 10.33 19.48
N ASP A 325 -3.56 9.05 19.69
CA ASP A 325 -4.82 8.54 20.23
C ASP A 325 -4.59 7.29 21.10
N PRO A 326 -4.35 7.46 22.40
CA PRO A 326 -4.11 6.33 23.29
C PRO A 326 -5.27 5.33 23.36
N ALA A 327 -6.52 5.78 23.13
CA ALA A 327 -7.70 4.92 23.18
C ALA A 327 -7.78 3.95 22.00
N ALA A 328 -7.13 4.28 20.88
CA ALA A 328 -7.06 3.44 19.68
C ALA A 328 -6.07 2.25 19.84
N VAL A 329 -5.27 2.22 20.90
CA VAL A 329 -4.32 1.14 21.17
C VAL A 329 -4.88 0.23 22.26
N THR A 330 -5.44 -0.89 21.85
CA THR A 330 -6.03 -1.89 22.76
C THR A 330 -5.29 -3.24 22.75
N VAL A 331 -4.36 -3.43 21.81
CA VAL A 331 -3.47 -4.61 21.77
C VAL A 331 -2.51 -4.58 22.97
N ARG A 332 -2.49 -5.64 23.76
CA ARG A 332 -1.62 -5.81 24.95
C ARG A 332 -0.54 -6.85 24.71
#